data_dd60c62092a43febe0d58b34c0d61d68
#
_entry.id   dd60c62092a43febe0d58b34c0d61d68
#
_cell.length_a   1.000
_cell.length_b   1.000
_cell.length_c   1.000
_cell.angle_alpha   90.00
_cell.angle_beta   90.00
_cell.angle_gamma   90.00
#
_symmetry.space_group_name_H-M   'P 1'
#
loop_
_entity.id
_entity.type
_entity.pdbx_description
1 polymer ?
#
loop_
_entity_poly.entity_id
_entity_poly.type
_entity_poly.pdbx_seq_one_letter_code
_entity_poly.pdbx_strand_id
1 'polypeptide(L)'
;MPISKPLAEGEYLFTSESVTEGHPDKVADQISDGVLDAVMSEDPGGRVACETLVNTGMAVVSGEISTSVHLNIPEIVRETVRRIGYDHGNYGYHCDHISVLTSIDKQSPDIAQGVDQAYETKVDPSDDDALDVAGAGDQGMMFGYASDETEALMPMPIHLAHRLAERLAVVRKDGSMGYLGPDGKTQVTVRYADGRPVAVEKLLISTQHDEGVDSQGQIKPELWEGVVLPVLEAEVPGRFDAAALQAEFLVNPTGKFVIGGPVGDAGLTGRKIIVDTYGGMARHGGGAFSGKDPSKVDRSAAYAARYVAKNVVAAGLAQRCEVQVAYAIGVAHPVSLMVETFGTGKLSDARISQIVEAEFDMRPGAFRDYLSLHRPIFQKTAAYGHFGREDADFTWESTDRADALRDAAGLETAAA
;
A
#
# COMPACT_ATOMS: atom_id res chain seq x y z
N MET A 1 11.81 22.26 -21.93
CA MET A 1 12.33 20.95 -22.39
C MET A 1 11.19 20.19 -23.04
N PRO A 2 11.40 19.42 -24.12
CA PRO A 2 10.37 18.52 -24.61
C PRO A 2 10.05 17.48 -23.53
N ILE A 3 8.78 17.15 -23.37
CA ILE A 3 8.28 16.31 -22.26
C ILE A 3 8.83 14.89 -22.32
N SER A 4 9.24 14.40 -23.50
CA SER A 4 9.85 13.08 -23.70
C SER A 4 10.44 12.97 -25.12
N LYS A 5 11.24 11.91 -25.37
CA LYS A 5 11.56 11.47 -26.72
C LYS A 5 10.24 11.13 -27.45
N PRO A 6 10.16 11.35 -28.80
CA PRO A 6 8.97 10.96 -29.56
C PRO A 6 8.62 9.49 -29.29
N LEU A 7 7.32 9.22 -29.09
CA LEU A 7 6.81 7.87 -28.91
C LEU A 7 6.58 7.23 -30.28
N ALA A 8 6.98 5.96 -30.44
CA ALA A 8 6.64 5.15 -31.59
C ALA A 8 5.19 4.61 -31.46
N GLU A 9 4.67 4.02 -32.53
CA GLU A 9 3.37 3.34 -32.48
C GLU A 9 3.44 2.18 -31.46
N GLY A 10 2.42 2.07 -30.61
CA GLY A 10 2.37 1.08 -29.50
C GLY A 10 3.13 1.48 -28.24
N GLU A 11 3.84 2.62 -28.27
CA GLU A 11 4.52 3.14 -27.07
C GLU A 11 3.66 4.14 -26.30
N TYR A 12 3.81 4.13 -24.98
CA TYR A 12 3.25 5.15 -24.07
C TYR A 12 4.14 5.33 -22.84
N LEU A 13 3.93 6.44 -22.13
CA LEU A 13 4.59 6.70 -20.84
C LEU A 13 3.58 6.51 -19.72
N PHE A 14 4.01 5.84 -18.66
CA PHE A 14 3.23 5.72 -17.43
C PHE A 14 4.05 6.21 -16.25
N THR A 15 3.40 6.98 -15.37
CA THR A 15 4.06 7.60 -14.23
C THR A 15 3.35 7.22 -12.95
N SER A 16 4.12 6.79 -11.94
CA SER A 16 3.64 6.63 -10.58
C SER A 16 4.49 7.45 -9.61
N GLU A 17 3.92 7.74 -8.46
CA GLU A 17 4.60 8.45 -7.38
C GLU A 17 4.53 7.66 -6.07
N SER A 18 5.47 7.91 -5.18
CA SER A 18 5.46 7.46 -3.80
C SER A 18 5.92 8.58 -2.87
N VAL A 19 5.73 8.37 -1.59
CA VAL A 19 6.11 9.33 -0.54
C VAL A 19 6.83 8.60 0.59
N THR A 20 7.68 9.34 1.31
CA THR A 20 8.36 8.81 2.49
C THR A 20 7.41 8.69 3.71
N GLU A 21 7.87 7.99 4.73
CA GLU A 21 7.16 7.84 6.00
C GLU A 21 6.86 9.17 6.72
N GLY A 22 7.64 10.23 6.42
CA GLY A 22 7.45 11.56 7.01
C GLY A 22 6.50 12.48 6.24
N HIS A 23 5.96 12.04 5.11
CA HIS A 23 4.89 12.77 4.43
C HIS A 23 3.66 12.89 5.35
N PRO A 24 2.99 14.06 5.45
CA PRO A 24 1.90 14.27 6.41
C PRO A 24 0.81 13.20 6.39
N ASP A 25 0.34 12.79 5.21
CA ASP A 25 -0.67 11.75 5.09
C ASP A 25 -0.15 10.39 5.60
N LYS A 26 1.15 10.08 5.37
CA LYS A 26 1.73 8.82 5.86
C LYS A 26 2.05 8.87 7.36
N VAL A 27 2.31 10.03 7.92
CA VAL A 27 2.35 10.22 9.38
C VAL A 27 0.99 9.86 9.98
N ALA A 28 -0.11 10.37 9.40
CA ALA A 28 -1.46 10.08 9.83
C ALA A 28 -1.80 8.58 9.71
N ASP A 29 -1.46 7.94 8.57
CA ASP A 29 -1.67 6.51 8.36
C ASP A 29 -0.92 5.66 9.39
N GLN A 30 0.35 5.97 9.66
CA GLN A 30 1.17 5.23 10.64
C GLN A 30 0.66 5.41 12.09
N ILE A 31 0.09 6.56 12.43
CA ILE A 31 -0.54 6.77 13.73
C ILE A 31 -1.80 5.91 13.84
N SER A 32 -2.68 5.94 12.84
CA SER A 32 -3.91 5.17 12.83
C SER A 32 -3.67 3.67 12.88
N ASP A 33 -2.69 3.16 12.13
CA ASP A 33 -2.28 1.76 12.19
C ASP A 33 -1.51 1.41 13.49
N GLY A 34 -0.83 2.37 14.09
CA GLY A 34 -0.23 2.19 15.42
C GLY A 34 -1.28 1.99 16.52
N VAL A 35 -2.40 2.69 16.44
CA VAL A 35 -3.55 2.49 17.33
C VAL A 35 -4.18 1.11 17.08
N LEU A 36 -4.35 0.72 15.83
CA LEU A 36 -4.84 -0.61 15.47
C LEU A 36 -3.93 -1.72 16.02
N ASP A 37 -2.63 -1.64 15.79
CA ASP A 37 -1.69 -2.67 16.26
C ASP A 37 -1.64 -2.76 17.79
N ALA A 38 -1.79 -1.64 18.49
CA ALA A 38 -1.90 -1.64 19.94
C ALA A 38 -3.14 -2.43 20.44
N VAL A 39 -4.27 -2.32 19.73
CA VAL A 39 -5.46 -3.14 20.02
C VAL A 39 -5.20 -4.60 19.69
N MET A 40 -4.75 -4.88 18.46
CA MET A 40 -4.57 -6.25 17.94
C MET A 40 -3.56 -7.07 18.74
N SER A 41 -2.60 -6.42 19.41
CA SER A 41 -1.59 -7.10 20.21
C SER A 41 -2.16 -7.77 21.47
N GLU A 42 -3.24 -7.24 22.04
CA GLU A 42 -3.86 -7.73 23.29
C GLU A 42 -5.30 -8.22 23.07
N ASP A 43 -6.00 -7.69 22.05
CA ASP A 43 -7.37 -8.03 21.70
C ASP A 43 -7.51 -8.23 20.17
N PRO A 44 -7.14 -9.42 19.66
CA PRO A 44 -7.23 -9.74 18.21
C PRO A 44 -8.66 -9.67 17.65
N GLY A 45 -9.68 -9.69 18.51
CA GLY A 45 -11.09 -9.53 18.15
C GLY A 45 -11.61 -8.10 18.21
N GLY A 46 -10.77 -7.16 18.66
CA GLY A 46 -11.12 -5.75 18.79
C GLY A 46 -11.57 -5.12 17.47
N ARG A 47 -12.51 -4.18 17.56
CA ARG A 47 -13.01 -3.44 16.39
C ARG A 47 -12.40 -2.05 16.38
N VAL A 48 -11.76 -1.69 15.29
CA VAL A 48 -11.05 -0.42 15.13
C VAL A 48 -11.41 0.21 13.80
N ALA A 49 -11.87 1.44 13.86
CA ALA A 49 -11.95 2.39 12.75
C ALA A 49 -11.33 3.68 13.28
N CYS A 50 -10.04 3.90 13.00
CA CYS A 50 -9.25 4.99 13.57
C CYS A 50 -8.73 5.89 12.44
N GLU A 51 -9.04 7.16 12.53
CA GLU A 51 -8.61 8.19 11.59
C GLU A 51 -7.80 9.25 12.32
N THR A 52 -6.78 9.76 11.65
CA THR A 52 -5.88 10.76 12.20
C THR A 52 -5.76 11.95 11.25
N LEU A 53 -5.81 13.14 11.82
CA LEU A 53 -5.41 14.38 11.18
C LEU A 53 -4.14 14.89 11.87
N VAL A 54 -3.13 15.25 11.08
CA VAL A 54 -1.92 15.93 11.56
C VAL A 54 -1.79 17.30 10.89
N ASN A 55 -1.36 18.29 11.66
CA ASN A 55 -1.08 19.64 11.18
C ASN A 55 -0.08 20.29 12.14
N THR A 56 0.36 21.51 11.83
CA THR A 56 1.32 22.28 12.66
C THR A 56 0.99 22.14 14.17
N GLY A 57 1.92 21.53 14.91
CA GLY A 57 1.84 21.42 16.36
C GLY A 57 0.76 20.51 16.93
N MET A 58 0.04 19.71 16.12
CA MET A 58 -1.05 18.89 16.62
C MET A 58 -1.23 17.57 15.85
N ALA A 59 -1.81 16.59 16.55
CA ALA A 59 -2.44 15.40 15.98
C ALA A 59 -3.83 15.23 16.61
N VAL A 60 -4.83 14.97 15.77
CA VAL A 60 -6.20 14.63 16.19
C VAL A 60 -6.46 13.19 15.79
N VAL A 61 -6.76 12.34 16.76
CA VAL A 61 -7.10 10.93 16.56
C VAL A 61 -8.58 10.75 16.88
N SER A 62 -9.34 10.31 15.91
CA SER A 62 -10.80 10.17 16.01
C SER A 62 -11.25 8.84 15.42
N GLY A 63 -12.41 8.38 15.79
CA GLY A 63 -13.03 7.17 15.24
C GLY A 63 -13.77 6.32 16.26
N GLU A 64 -14.08 5.10 15.89
CA GLU A 64 -14.79 4.14 16.70
C GLU A 64 -13.89 2.96 17.07
N ILE A 65 -13.71 2.73 18.37
CA ILE A 65 -12.92 1.61 18.89
C ILE A 65 -13.73 0.86 19.95
N SER A 66 -13.93 -0.44 19.71
CA SER A 66 -14.56 -1.35 20.66
C SER A 66 -13.54 -2.43 21.03
N THR A 67 -12.96 -2.30 22.22
CA THR A 67 -11.93 -3.22 22.74
C THR A 67 -11.95 -3.23 24.28
N SER A 68 -11.36 -4.26 24.85
CA SER A 68 -11.07 -4.34 26.30
C SER A 68 -9.72 -3.72 26.68
N VAL A 69 -8.90 -3.36 25.69
CA VAL A 69 -7.53 -2.81 25.89
C VAL A 69 -7.60 -1.36 26.37
N HIS A 70 -6.73 -1.00 27.30
CA HIS A 70 -6.54 0.39 27.71
C HIS A 70 -5.49 1.06 26.81
N LEU A 71 -5.93 1.97 25.95
CA LEU A 71 -5.07 2.64 24.98
C LEU A 71 -4.49 3.96 25.52
N ASN A 72 -3.16 4.09 25.50
CA ASN A 72 -2.49 5.37 25.68
C ASN A 72 -2.22 6.01 24.30
N ILE A 73 -3.28 6.54 23.68
CA ILE A 73 -3.17 7.13 22.33
C ILE A 73 -2.12 8.23 22.24
N PRO A 74 -1.99 9.18 23.20
CA PRO A 74 -0.92 10.17 23.16
C PRO A 74 0.49 9.57 23.07
N GLU A 75 0.77 8.47 23.74
CA GLU A 75 2.07 7.80 23.68
C GLU A 75 2.29 7.13 22.31
N ILE A 76 1.28 6.44 21.78
CA ILE A 76 1.32 5.83 20.44
C ILE A 76 1.64 6.89 19.37
N VAL A 77 0.99 8.05 19.44
CA VAL A 77 1.24 9.17 18.53
C VAL A 77 2.68 9.65 18.63
N ARG A 78 3.16 9.93 19.86
CA ARG A 78 4.51 10.46 20.08
C ARG A 78 5.60 9.48 19.64
N GLU A 79 5.42 8.20 19.94
CA GLU A 79 6.38 7.16 19.55
C GLU A 79 6.41 6.98 18.04
N THR A 80 5.26 7.01 17.36
CA THR A 80 5.18 6.96 15.91
C THR A 80 5.91 8.16 15.28
N VAL A 81 5.64 9.37 15.76
CA VAL A 81 6.27 10.61 15.25
C VAL A 81 7.78 10.61 15.51
N ARG A 82 8.23 10.08 16.66
CA ARG A 82 9.65 9.93 17.01
C ARG A 82 10.35 8.94 16.07
N ARG A 83 9.76 7.77 15.84
CA ARG A 83 10.30 6.75 14.94
C ARG A 83 10.45 7.23 13.50
N ILE A 84 9.54 8.08 13.04
CA ILE A 84 9.62 8.72 11.71
C ILE A 84 10.82 9.67 11.65
N GLY A 85 11.23 10.29 12.77
CA GLY A 85 12.37 11.20 12.84
C GLY A 85 11.98 12.68 13.03
N TYR A 86 10.75 12.94 13.49
CA TYR A 86 10.36 14.26 13.99
C TYR A 86 10.65 14.36 15.49
N ASP A 87 11.92 14.21 15.87
CA ASP A 87 12.42 14.13 17.25
C ASP A 87 13.45 15.20 17.59
N HIS A 88 13.71 16.14 16.69
CA HIS A 88 14.60 17.28 16.89
C HIS A 88 13.99 18.57 16.33
N GLY A 89 14.49 19.71 16.83
CA GLY A 89 13.79 20.99 16.76
C GLY A 89 13.74 21.70 15.39
N ASN A 90 14.38 21.15 14.35
CA ASN A 90 14.58 21.90 13.10
C ASN A 90 13.34 21.91 12.18
N TYR A 91 12.40 20.99 12.38
CA TYR A 91 11.26 20.80 11.43
C TYR A 91 9.96 21.44 11.89
N GLY A 92 9.91 22.02 13.11
CA GLY A 92 8.70 22.66 13.65
C GLY A 92 7.56 21.69 14.02
N TYR A 93 7.73 20.39 13.79
CA TYR A 93 6.89 19.30 14.25
C TYR A 93 7.76 18.36 15.09
N HIS A 94 7.39 18.13 16.36
CA HIS A 94 8.26 17.41 17.30
C HIS A 94 7.44 16.51 18.20
N CYS A 95 7.84 15.25 18.32
CA CYS A 95 7.11 14.22 19.05
C CYS A 95 6.73 14.61 20.49
N ASP A 96 7.59 15.34 21.21
CA ASP A 96 7.33 15.73 22.61
C ASP A 96 6.50 17.02 22.75
N HIS A 97 6.40 17.83 21.68
CA HIS A 97 5.79 19.15 21.74
C HIS A 97 4.43 19.25 21.07
N ILE A 98 4.05 18.30 20.24
CA ILE A 98 2.73 18.30 19.58
C ILE A 98 1.61 18.08 20.59
N SER A 99 0.49 18.78 20.40
CA SER A 99 -0.76 18.53 21.11
C SER A 99 -1.43 17.30 20.52
N VAL A 100 -1.88 16.38 21.38
CA VAL A 100 -2.64 15.20 20.95
C VAL A 100 -4.08 15.36 21.47
N LEU A 101 -5.02 15.37 20.52
CA LEU A 101 -6.45 15.44 20.78
C LEU A 101 -7.07 14.08 20.40
N THR A 102 -7.99 13.59 21.22
CA THR A 102 -8.67 12.32 20.98
C THR A 102 -10.18 12.48 21.05
N SER A 103 -10.89 11.85 20.10
CA SER A 103 -12.34 11.75 20.06
C SER A 103 -12.70 10.34 19.61
N ILE A 104 -12.77 9.42 20.57
CA ILE A 104 -13.00 7.99 20.32
C ILE A 104 -14.35 7.59 20.90
N ASP A 105 -15.20 7.07 20.04
CA ASP A 105 -16.50 6.53 20.39
C ASP A 105 -16.52 5.00 20.31
N LYS A 106 -17.60 4.37 20.74
CA LYS A 106 -17.85 2.93 20.51
C LYS A 106 -18.54 2.74 19.17
N GLN A 107 -18.26 1.62 18.52
CA GLN A 107 -18.94 1.25 17.27
C GLN A 107 -20.47 1.22 17.48
N SER A 108 -21.21 1.71 16.46
CA SER A 108 -22.67 1.66 16.44
C SER A 108 -23.19 0.22 16.59
N PRO A 109 -24.16 -0.02 17.47
CA PRO A 109 -24.80 -1.34 17.62
C PRO A 109 -25.46 -1.83 16.32
N ASP A 110 -25.95 -0.92 15.49
CA ASP A 110 -26.61 -1.26 14.22
C ASP A 110 -25.61 -1.84 13.21
N ILE A 111 -24.39 -1.30 13.18
CA ILE A 111 -23.31 -1.83 12.35
C ILE A 111 -22.82 -3.19 12.86
N ALA A 112 -22.67 -3.32 14.19
CA ALA A 112 -22.21 -4.56 14.81
C ALA A 112 -23.13 -5.76 14.49
N GLN A 113 -24.45 -5.57 14.44
CA GLN A 113 -25.40 -6.63 14.10
C GLN A 113 -25.16 -7.27 12.72
N GLY A 114 -24.71 -6.50 11.73
CA GLY A 114 -24.43 -7.02 10.39
C GLY A 114 -23.09 -7.76 10.31
N VAL A 115 -22.11 -7.35 11.13
CA VAL A 115 -20.77 -7.94 11.14
C VAL A 115 -20.72 -9.23 11.97
N ASP A 116 -21.43 -9.25 13.10
CA ASP A 116 -21.38 -10.37 14.06
C ASP A 116 -22.33 -11.51 13.67
N GLN A 117 -23.37 -11.22 12.89
CA GLN A 117 -24.30 -12.21 12.38
C GLN A 117 -24.69 -11.88 10.93
N ALA A 118 -24.14 -12.62 9.99
CA ALA A 118 -24.38 -12.43 8.57
C ALA A 118 -25.82 -12.76 8.14
N TYR A 119 -26.18 -12.26 6.97
CA TYR A 119 -27.52 -12.46 6.38
C TYR A 119 -27.83 -13.95 6.17
N GLU A 120 -26.85 -14.75 5.76
CA GLU A 120 -26.96 -16.18 5.51
C GLU A 120 -27.51 -16.91 6.75
N THR A 121 -26.91 -16.71 7.91
CA THR A 121 -27.35 -17.33 9.17
C THR A 121 -28.71 -16.81 9.68
N LYS A 122 -29.13 -15.61 9.25
CA LYS A 122 -30.47 -15.07 9.57
C LYS A 122 -31.56 -15.68 8.70
N VAL A 123 -31.24 -15.99 7.43
CA VAL A 123 -32.18 -16.58 6.47
C VAL A 123 -32.28 -18.08 6.66
N ASP A 124 -31.18 -18.76 6.91
CA ASP A 124 -31.15 -20.19 7.24
C ASP A 124 -30.46 -20.41 8.60
N PRO A 125 -31.22 -20.44 9.70
CA PRO A 125 -30.66 -20.70 11.03
C PRO A 125 -30.14 -22.13 11.22
N SER A 126 -30.32 -23.03 10.24
CA SER A 126 -29.76 -24.38 10.25
C SER A 126 -28.41 -24.47 9.54
N ASP A 127 -27.96 -23.38 8.92
CA ASP A 127 -26.62 -23.27 8.37
C ASP A 127 -25.59 -23.31 9.49
N ASP A 128 -24.76 -24.33 9.50
CA ASP A 128 -23.71 -24.57 10.49
C ASP A 128 -22.30 -24.24 9.98
N ASP A 129 -22.18 -23.64 8.78
CA ASP A 129 -20.89 -23.20 8.28
C ASP A 129 -20.40 -21.99 9.09
N ALA A 130 -19.33 -22.21 9.86
CA ALA A 130 -18.72 -21.20 10.72
C ALA A 130 -18.23 -19.97 9.94
N LEU A 131 -17.95 -20.10 8.63
CA LEU A 131 -17.50 -19.02 7.77
C LEU A 131 -18.66 -18.12 7.30
N ASP A 132 -19.90 -18.60 7.39
CA ASP A 132 -21.10 -17.83 7.06
C ASP A 132 -21.65 -17.03 8.29
N VAL A 133 -20.95 -17.08 9.43
CA VAL A 133 -21.32 -16.28 10.61
C VAL A 133 -20.92 -14.82 10.46
N ALA A 134 -19.74 -14.55 9.87
CA ALA A 134 -19.17 -13.20 9.77
C ALA A 134 -19.52 -12.55 8.42
N GLY A 135 -20.42 -11.57 8.45
CA GLY A 135 -20.73 -10.75 7.27
C GLY A 135 -19.67 -9.68 6.98
N ALA A 136 -19.67 -9.15 5.77
CA ALA A 136 -18.85 -8.00 5.42
C ALA A 136 -19.20 -6.78 6.27
N GLY A 137 -18.16 -6.10 6.77
CA GLY A 137 -18.33 -4.94 7.66
C GLY A 137 -18.91 -3.70 6.98
N ASP A 138 -18.90 -3.65 5.66
CA ASP A 138 -19.50 -2.61 4.84
C ASP A 138 -19.78 -3.16 3.43
N GLN A 139 -20.56 -2.40 2.66
CA GLN A 139 -20.64 -2.59 1.22
C GLN A 139 -19.39 -1.98 0.55
N GLY A 140 -19.00 -2.53 -0.61
CA GLY A 140 -17.90 -1.96 -1.37
C GLY A 140 -17.41 -2.87 -2.48
N MET A 141 -16.50 -2.33 -3.28
CA MET A 141 -15.75 -3.09 -4.28
C MET A 141 -14.26 -2.90 -4.02
N MET A 142 -13.50 -3.98 -4.09
CA MET A 142 -12.05 -4.00 -3.83
C MET A 142 -11.36 -4.60 -5.03
N PHE A 143 -10.12 -4.16 -5.26
CA PHE A 143 -9.31 -4.60 -6.38
C PHE A 143 -7.98 -5.17 -5.90
N GLY A 144 -7.59 -6.29 -6.48
CA GLY A 144 -6.24 -6.83 -6.44
C GLY A 144 -5.63 -6.79 -7.82
N TYR A 145 -4.32 -6.61 -7.89
CA TYR A 145 -3.59 -6.59 -9.16
C TYR A 145 -2.22 -7.25 -9.01
N ALA A 146 -1.74 -7.85 -10.08
CA ALA A 146 -0.37 -8.31 -10.22
C ALA A 146 0.06 -8.24 -11.70
N SER A 147 1.37 -8.05 -11.93
CA SER A 147 1.98 -8.14 -13.26
C SER A 147 3.38 -8.69 -13.15
N ASP A 148 3.85 -9.38 -14.19
CA ASP A 148 5.19 -9.98 -14.26
C ASP A 148 6.28 -8.94 -14.66
N GLU A 149 6.05 -7.67 -14.35
CA GLU A 149 6.96 -6.56 -14.68
C GLU A 149 8.18 -6.50 -13.77
N THR A 150 8.02 -6.93 -12.52
CA THR A 150 9.05 -6.98 -11.47
C THR A 150 9.01 -8.33 -10.74
N GLU A 151 10.05 -8.67 -10.00
CA GLU A 151 10.11 -9.89 -9.19
C GLU A 151 9.01 -9.92 -8.11
N ALA A 152 8.67 -8.74 -7.57
CA ALA A 152 7.58 -8.57 -6.62
C ALA A 152 6.18 -8.74 -7.25
N LEU A 153 6.10 -8.97 -8.55
CA LEU A 153 4.85 -9.02 -9.33
C LEU A 153 4.01 -7.73 -9.18
N MET A 154 4.69 -6.60 -9.22
CA MET A 154 4.13 -5.25 -9.16
C MET A 154 4.37 -4.47 -10.45
N PRO A 155 3.54 -3.47 -10.77
CA PRO A 155 3.84 -2.52 -11.84
C PRO A 155 5.16 -1.79 -11.57
N MET A 156 6.02 -1.73 -12.58
CA MET A 156 7.38 -1.17 -12.45
C MET A 156 7.40 0.29 -11.95
N PRO A 157 6.53 1.22 -12.41
CA PRO A 157 6.61 2.62 -11.97
C PRO A 157 6.39 2.80 -10.47
N ILE A 158 5.37 2.17 -9.89
CA ILE A 158 5.07 2.28 -8.45
C ILE A 158 6.10 1.51 -7.63
N HIS A 159 6.54 0.33 -8.08
CA HIS A 159 7.57 -0.43 -7.41
C HIS A 159 8.85 0.38 -7.25
N LEU A 160 9.36 0.97 -8.34
CA LEU A 160 10.54 1.82 -8.29
C LEU A 160 10.33 3.08 -7.44
N ALA A 161 9.16 3.70 -7.52
CA ALA A 161 8.86 4.87 -6.69
C ALA A 161 8.90 4.53 -5.19
N HIS A 162 8.39 3.36 -4.78
CA HIS A 162 8.51 2.88 -3.39
C HIS A 162 9.95 2.60 -2.99
N ARG A 163 10.73 1.88 -3.82
CA ARG A 163 12.14 1.58 -3.53
C ARG A 163 12.97 2.85 -3.37
N LEU A 164 12.73 3.86 -4.21
CA LEU A 164 13.40 5.16 -4.09
C LEU A 164 13.01 5.89 -2.79
N ALA A 165 11.72 5.91 -2.44
CA ALA A 165 11.25 6.54 -1.21
C ALA A 165 11.78 5.84 0.06
N GLU A 166 11.82 4.51 0.06
CA GLU A 166 12.40 3.71 1.13
C GLU A 166 13.90 3.96 1.27
N ARG A 167 14.66 3.94 0.14
CA ARG A 167 16.09 4.21 0.16
C ARG A 167 16.40 5.63 0.62
N LEU A 168 15.57 6.60 0.26
CA LEU A 168 15.69 8.00 0.75
C LEU A 168 15.59 8.07 2.28
N ALA A 169 14.66 7.33 2.88
CA ALA A 169 14.55 7.25 4.34
C ALA A 169 15.75 6.52 4.98
N VAL A 170 16.29 5.49 4.34
CA VAL A 170 17.46 4.76 4.82
C VAL A 170 18.68 5.68 4.91
N VAL A 171 19.04 6.41 3.83
CA VAL A 171 20.21 7.29 3.82
C VAL A 171 20.09 8.48 4.77
N ARG A 172 18.86 8.90 5.08
CA ARG A 172 18.59 9.88 6.13
C ARG A 172 18.85 9.31 7.51
N LYS A 173 18.27 8.13 7.81
CA LYS A 173 18.32 7.51 9.15
C LYS A 173 19.70 6.96 9.51
N ASP A 174 20.47 6.45 8.55
CA ASP A 174 21.82 5.95 8.77
C ASP A 174 22.88 7.07 8.88
N GLY A 175 22.46 8.33 8.62
CA GLY A 175 23.30 9.52 8.68
C GLY A 175 24.15 9.76 7.46
N SER A 176 24.10 8.93 6.42
CA SER A 176 24.84 9.14 5.16
C SER A 176 24.45 10.47 4.50
N MET A 177 23.16 10.86 4.65
CA MET A 177 22.61 12.15 4.23
C MET A 177 21.81 12.76 5.40
N GLY A 178 22.45 12.96 6.56
CA GLY A 178 21.78 13.38 7.79
C GLY A 178 21.17 14.79 7.75
N TYR A 179 21.41 15.56 6.70
CA TYR A 179 20.77 16.86 6.44
C TYR A 179 19.38 16.74 5.80
N LEU A 180 18.96 15.52 5.40
CA LEU A 180 17.61 15.30 4.86
C LEU A 180 16.57 15.27 5.97
N GLY A 181 15.42 15.90 5.70
CA GLY A 181 14.26 15.81 6.57
C GLY A 181 13.40 14.57 6.30
N PRO A 182 12.42 14.28 7.19
CA PRO A 182 11.58 13.10 7.05
C PRO A 182 10.63 13.11 5.86
N ASP A 183 10.19 14.28 5.39
CA ASP A 183 9.22 14.42 4.29
C ASP A 183 9.91 14.36 2.93
N GLY A 184 9.32 13.58 2.02
CA GLY A 184 9.82 13.46 0.66
C GLY A 184 8.83 12.75 -0.26
N LYS A 185 9.02 12.98 -1.56
CA LYS A 185 8.24 12.38 -2.64
C LYS A 185 9.16 11.89 -3.74
N THR A 186 8.80 10.79 -4.36
CA THR A 186 9.46 10.22 -5.52
C THR A 186 8.46 10.05 -6.65
N GLN A 187 8.90 10.25 -7.89
CA GLN A 187 8.08 10.02 -9.06
C GLN A 187 8.92 9.34 -10.14
N VAL A 188 8.38 8.30 -10.75
CA VAL A 188 9.05 7.49 -11.77
C VAL A 188 8.16 7.42 -12.99
N THR A 189 8.72 7.76 -14.15
CA THR A 189 8.09 7.59 -15.46
C THR A 189 8.78 6.47 -16.20
N VAL A 190 8.02 5.48 -16.64
CA VAL A 190 8.48 4.32 -17.41
C VAL A 190 7.87 4.36 -18.81
N ARG A 191 8.70 4.05 -19.81
CA ARG A 191 8.24 3.83 -21.17
C ARG A 191 7.79 2.39 -21.31
N TYR A 192 6.63 2.24 -21.90
CA TYR A 192 6.03 0.96 -22.29
C TYR A 192 5.99 0.84 -23.80
N ALA A 193 6.25 -0.36 -24.30
CA ALA A 193 6.04 -0.76 -25.69
C ALA A 193 5.23 -2.06 -25.71
N ASP A 194 4.14 -2.10 -26.46
CA ASP A 194 3.25 -3.26 -26.56
C ASP A 194 2.82 -3.81 -25.18
N GLY A 195 2.55 -2.91 -24.24
CA GLY A 195 2.11 -3.23 -22.89
C GLY A 195 3.22 -3.73 -21.94
N ARG A 196 4.49 -3.69 -22.33
CA ARG A 196 5.65 -4.11 -21.52
C ARG A 196 6.56 -2.93 -21.18
N PRO A 197 7.07 -2.84 -19.93
CA PRO A 197 8.01 -1.80 -19.56
C PRO A 197 9.36 -2.02 -20.25
N VAL A 198 9.86 -0.99 -20.94
CA VAL A 198 11.11 -1.08 -21.72
C VAL A 198 12.23 -0.18 -21.21
N ALA A 199 11.90 0.97 -20.62
CA ALA A 199 12.90 1.88 -20.09
C ALA A 199 12.35 2.79 -18.99
N VAL A 200 13.19 3.15 -18.01
CA VAL A 200 12.96 4.26 -17.11
C VAL A 200 13.33 5.56 -17.84
N GLU A 201 12.37 6.48 -17.96
CA GLU A 201 12.49 7.70 -18.78
C GLU A 201 12.73 8.95 -17.95
N LYS A 202 12.09 9.09 -16.79
CA LYS A 202 12.21 10.28 -15.94
C LYS A 202 12.13 9.94 -14.46
N LEU A 203 12.87 10.70 -13.68
CA LEU A 203 12.90 10.61 -12.24
C LEU A 203 12.78 12.00 -11.61
N LEU A 204 11.97 12.09 -10.58
CA LEU A 204 11.85 13.27 -9.72
C LEU A 204 11.92 12.83 -8.25
N ILE A 205 12.76 13.52 -7.47
CA ILE A 205 12.75 13.43 -6.01
C ILE A 205 12.58 14.83 -5.44
N SER A 206 11.55 15.00 -4.62
CA SER A 206 11.40 16.16 -3.75
C SER A 206 11.65 15.71 -2.32
N THR A 207 12.65 16.29 -1.65
CA THR A 207 13.03 15.86 -0.30
C THR A 207 13.26 17.08 0.59
N GLN A 208 12.73 17.01 1.79
CA GLN A 208 12.99 17.99 2.83
C GLN A 208 14.46 17.97 3.22
N HIS A 209 15.04 19.12 3.50
CA HIS A 209 16.44 19.27 3.88
C HIS A 209 16.67 20.45 4.83
N ASP A 210 17.80 20.46 5.50
CA ASP A 210 18.23 21.56 6.38
C ASP A 210 18.43 22.88 5.59
N GLU A 211 18.23 23.99 6.26
CA GLU A 211 18.46 25.31 5.68
C GLU A 211 19.94 25.49 5.30
N GLY A 212 20.17 26.09 4.15
CA GLY A 212 21.52 26.36 3.64
C GLY A 212 22.14 25.23 2.82
N VAL A 213 21.52 24.06 2.74
CA VAL A 213 21.98 22.95 1.87
C VAL A 213 21.57 23.22 0.41
N ASP A 214 22.52 23.12 -0.51
CA ASP A 214 22.29 23.38 -1.95
C ASP A 214 21.62 22.19 -2.64
N SER A 215 20.39 22.40 -3.08
CA SER A 215 19.61 21.34 -3.76
C SER A 215 20.23 20.88 -5.08
N GLN A 216 20.90 21.73 -5.83
CA GLN A 216 21.45 21.37 -7.13
C GLN A 216 22.93 20.99 -7.08
N GLY A 217 23.72 21.68 -6.25
CA GLY A 217 25.16 21.45 -6.15
C GLY A 217 25.52 20.31 -5.19
N GLN A 218 24.69 20.01 -4.19
CA GLN A 218 24.95 18.96 -3.22
C GLN A 218 23.89 17.85 -3.25
N ILE A 219 22.63 18.16 -2.99
CA ILE A 219 21.58 17.12 -2.84
C ILE A 219 21.44 16.29 -4.12
N LYS A 220 21.36 16.93 -5.29
CA LYS A 220 21.14 16.22 -6.55
C LYS A 220 22.22 15.17 -6.87
N PRO A 221 23.53 15.48 -6.85
CA PRO A 221 24.55 14.46 -7.09
C PRO A 221 24.60 13.40 -6.00
N GLU A 222 24.43 13.76 -4.71
CA GLU A 222 24.44 12.78 -3.63
C GLU A 222 23.25 11.83 -3.71
N LEU A 223 22.03 12.31 -4.04
CA LEU A 223 20.88 11.45 -4.28
C LEU A 223 21.05 10.53 -5.48
N TRP A 224 21.73 11.01 -6.53
CA TRP A 224 22.01 10.15 -7.69
C TRP A 224 22.86 8.95 -7.29
N GLU A 225 23.98 9.17 -6.60
CA GLU A 225 24.92 8.12 -6.20
C GLU A 225 24.40 7.25 -5.04
N GLY A 226 23.73 7.83 -4.05
CA GLY A 226 23.34 7.12 -2.82
C GLY A 226 21.94 6.53 -2.85
N VAL A 227 21.06 7.03 -3.71
CA VAL A 227 19.64 6.61 -3.77
C VAL A 227 19.27 6.06 -5.15
N VAL A 228 19.42 6.86 -6.20
CA VAL A 228 18.86 6.53 -7.53
C VAL A 228 19.61 5.36 -8.17
N LEU A 229 20.92 5.50 -8.35
CA LEU A 229 21.72 4.50 -9.04
C LEU A 229 21.67 3.12 -8.36
N PRO A 230 21.85 3.01 -7.04
CA PRO A 230 21.74 1.71 -6.35
C PRO A 230 20.37 1.04 -6.51
N VAL A 231 19.28 1.80 -6.47
CA VAL A 231 17.94 1.25 -6.67
C VAL A 231 17.75 0.77 -8.11
N LEU A 232 18.12 1.57 -9.10
CA LEU A 232 17.94 1.17 -10.50
C LEU A 232 18.80 -0.04 -10.88
N GLU A 233 20.02 -0.13 -10.36
CA GLU A 233 20.92 -1.27 -10.61
C GLU A 233 20.40 -2.56 -9.96
N ALA A 234 19.76 -2.46 -8.80
CA ALA A 234 19.19 -3.61 -8.12
C ALA A 234 17.88 -4.08 -8.78
N GLU A 235 16.97 -3.15 -9.09
CA GLU A 235 15.59 -3.48 -9.45
C GLU A 235 15.38 -3.65 -10.97
N VAL A 236 16.14 -2.91 -11.79
CA VAL A 236 15.93 -2.87 -13.27
C VAL A 236 17.24 -2.83 -14.04
N PRO A 237 18.17 -3.76 -13.80
CA PRO A 237 19.47 -3.75 -14.47
C PRO A 237 19.32 -3.75 -15.99
N GLY A 238 20.00 -2.80 -16.66
CA GLY A 238 20.00 -2.68 -18.11
C GLY A 238 18.73 -2.08 -18.75
N ARG A 239 17.75 -1.63 -17.96
CA ARG A 239 16.54 -0.97 -18.47
C ARG A 239 16.56 0.55 -18.28
N PHE A 240 17.74 1.15 -18.21
CA PHE A 240 17.90 2.60 -18.11
C PHE A 240 19.22 3.06 -18.72
N ASP A 241 19.23 4.31 -19.20
CA ASP A 241 20.43 5.01 -19.62
C ASP A 241 20.84 5.96 -18.48
N ALA A 242 21.84 5.57 -17.69
CA ALA A 242 22.27 6.31 -16.52
C ALA A 242 22.65 7.75 -16.84
N ALA A 243 23.38 7.99 -17.95
CA ALA A 243 23.83 9.33 -18.32
C ALA A 243 22.66 10.23 -18.74
N ALA A 244 21.72 9.69 -19.53
CA ALA A 244 20.54 10.43 -19.96
C ALA A 244 19.61 10.74 -18.77
N LEU A 245 19.36 9.76 -17.88
CA LEU A 245 18.52 9.96 -16.69
C LEU A 245 19.15 10.97 -15.73
N GLN A 246 20.46 10.88 -15.46
CA GLN A 246 21.16 11.80 -14.57
C GLN A 246 21.07 13.24 -15.06
N ALA A 247 21.21 13.44 -16.37
CA ALA A 247 21.12 14.78 -16.99
C ALA A 247 19.72 15.40 -16.80
N GLU A 248 18.66 14.59 -16.86
CA GLU A 248 17.26 15.03 -16.74
C GLU A 248 16.67 14.83 -15.33
N PHE A 249 17.41 14.24 -14.37
CA PHE A 249 16.96 14.01 -13.01
C PHE A 249 16.57 15.31 -12.32
N LEU A 250 15.36 15.35 -11.79
CA LEU A 250 14.81 16.52 -11.12
C LEU A 250 14.88 16.35 -9.59
N VAL A 251 15.45 17.35 -8.93
CA VAL A 251 15.50 17.42 -7.46
C VAL A 251 15.01 18.78 -7.01
N ASN A 252 14.03 18.80 -6.12
CA ASN A 252 13.46 20.02 -5.56
C ASN A 252 13.28 21.13 -6.64
N PRO A 253 12.45 20.95 -7.68
CA PRO A 253 12.38 21.88 -8.81
C PRO A 253 11.98 23.31 -8.42
N THR A 254 11.36 23.49 -7.25
CA THR A 254 11.01 24.79 -6.68
C THR A 254 12.21 25.52 -6.05
N GLY A 255 13.39 24.88 -5.99
CA GLY A 255 14.65 25.42 -5.48
C GLY A 255 15.02 24.92 -4.09
N LYS A 256 14.11 24.94 -3.12
CA LYS A 256 14.35 24.47 -1.75
C LYS A 256 13.11 23.80 -1.17
N PHE A 257 13.34 22.90 -0.20
CA PHE A 257 12.29 22.23 0.55
C PHE A 257 12.70 22.09 2.03
N VAL A 258 12.70 23.22 2.74
CA VAL A 258 13.08 23.30 4.18
C VAL A 258 11.85 23.10 5.05
N ILE A 259 10.74 23.80 4.76
CA ILE A 259 9.47 23.63 5.46
C ILE A 259 8.73 22.45 4.82
N GLY A 260 8.51 21.38 5.57
CA GLY A 260 7.84 20.17 5.12
C GLY A 260 7.15 19.46 6.27
N GLY A 261 6.69 18.24 6.01
CA GLY A 261 5.92 17.48 6.98
C GLY A 261 4.62 18.17 7.38
N PRO A 262 4.05 17.85 8.56
CA PRO A 262 2.79 18.43 9.03
C PRO A 262 2.81 19.96 9.23
N VAL A 263 3.98 20.60 9.20
CA VAL A 263 4.12 22.06 9.22
C VAL A 263 3.91 22.67 7.83
N GLY A 264 4.29 21.94 6.79
CA GLY A 264 4.14 22.38 5.41
C GLY A 264 2.74 22.16 4.85
N ASP A 265 2.11 21.04 5.21
CA ASP A 265 0.78 20.65 4.75
C ASP A 265 0.09 19.72 5.76
N ALA A 266 -1.23 19.80 5.84
CA ALA A 266 -2.01 18.93 6.70
C ALA A 266 -2.05 17.49 6.13
N GLY A 267 -1.95 16.49 7.01
CA GLY A 267 -2.11 15.07 6.66
C GLY A 267 -3.37 14.48 7.23
N LEU A 268 -3.95 13.54 6.49
CA LEU A 268 -5.09 12.74 6.93
C LEU A 268 -4.91 11.28 6.56
N THR A 269 -5.43 10.38 7.41
CA THR A 269 -5.51 8.95 7.13
C THR A 269 -6.28 8.70 5.83
N GLY A 270 -5.75 7.82 4.97
CA GLY A 270 -6.43 7.38 3.76
C GLY A 270 -6.40 8.36 2.59
N ARG A 271 -5.47 9.32 2.56
CA ARG A 271 -5.31 10.26 1.43
C ARG A 271 -4.23 9.86 0.43
N LYS A 272 -3.60 8.70 0.59
CA LYS A 272 -2.57 8.17 -0.33
C LYS A 272 -2.94 6.79 -0.88
N ILE A 273 -4.23 6.54 -1.09
CA ILE A 273 -4.77 5.23 -1.47
C ILE A 273 -4.20 4.66 -2.78
N ILE A 274 -3.81 5.51 -3.72
CA ILE A 274 -3.19 5.09 -4.99
C ILE A 274 -1.71 4.75 -4.78
N VAL A 275 -1.00 5.50 -3.92
CA VAL A 275 0.36 5.16 -3.47
C VAL A 275 0.36 3.86 -2.68
N ASP A 276 -0.63 3.65 -1.82
CA ASP A 276 -0.76 2.45 -1.00
C ASP A 276 -0.99 1.18 -1.81
N THR A 277 -1.46 1.29 -3.05
CA THR A 277 -1.85 0.18 -3.92
C THR A 277 -0.94 0.03 -5.14
N TYR A 278 -1.39 0.40 -6.33
CA TYR A 278 -0.72 0.07 -7.58
C TYR A 278 -0.28 1.28 -8.41
N GLY A 279 -0.23 2.48 -7.81
CA GLY A 279 0.26 3.69 -8.47
C GLY A 279 -0.55 4.14 -9.69
N GLY A 280 -1.82 3.74 -9.75
CA GLY A 280 -2.73 4.06 -10.86
C GLY A 280 -2.76 3.03 -11.99
N MET A 281 -1.97 1.94 -11.93
CA MET A 281 -1.98 0.90 -12.95
C MET A 281 -3.24 0.04 -12.88
N ALA A 282 -3.78 -0.20 -11.70
CA ALA A 282 -5.03 -0.91 -11.47
C ALA A 282 -6.17 0.04 -11.12
N ARG A 283 -7.40 -0.47 -11.26
CA ARG A 283 -8.60 0.19 -10.72
C ARG A 283 -8.53 0.24 -9.19
N HIS A 284 -9.31 1.12 -8.58
CA HIS A 284 -9.39 1.27 -7.13
C HIS A 284 -10.85 1.44 -6.70
N GLY A 285 -11.25 0.76 -5.62
CA GLY A 285 -12.63 0.85 -5.11
C GLY A 285 -12.92 2.09 -4.27
N GLY A 286 -11.87 2.84 -3.86
CA GLY A 286 -11.98 4.08 -3.08
C GLY A 286 -11.77 3.89 -1.57
N GLY A 287 -11.78 2.66 -1.06
CA GLY A 287 -11.56 2.37 0.37
C GLY A 287 -10.12 2.60 0.81
N ALA A 288 -9.90 3.33 1.90
CA ALA A 288 -8.62 3.45 2.58
C ALA A 288 -8.35 2.23 3.48
N PHE A 289 -7.07 1.93 3.75
CA PHE A 289 -6.66 0.76 4.52
C PHE A 289 -6.32 1.11 5.98
N SER A 290 -5.44 2.09 6.19
CA SER A 290 -4.90 2.40 7.51
C SER A 290 -5.99 2.74 8.52
N GLY A 291 -5.80 2.29 9.77
CA GLY A 291 -6.74 2.49 10.86
C GLY A 291 -7.92 1.53 10.90
N LYS A 292 -8.04 0.61 9.94
CA LYS A 292 -9.15 -0.34 9.83
C LYS A 292 -8.71 -1.75 10.23
N ASP A 293 -9.43 -2.36 11.18
CA ASP A 293 -9.24 -3.77 11.55
C ASP A 293 -9.71 -4.73 10.43
N PRO A 294 -9.33 -6.02 10.45
CA PRO A 294 -9.63 -6.97 9.37
C PRO A 294 -11.11 -7.24 9.10
N SER A 295 -12.04 -6.81 9.94
CA SER A 295 -13.48 -6.91 9.65
C SER A 295 -13.93 -5.93 8.56
N LYS A 296 -13.14 -4.89 8.31
CA LYS A 296 -13.39 -3.91 7.25
C LYS A 296 -12.84 -4.45 5.93
N VAL A 297 -13.75 -4.84 5.05
CA VAL A 297 -13.44 -5.45 3.76
C VAL A 297 -12.65 -4.52 2.82
N ASP A 298 -12.74 -3.20 2.98
CA ASP A 298 -11.90 -2.24 2.26
C ASP A 298 -10.42 -2.63 2.31
N ARG A 299 -9.94 -3.06 3.47
CA ARG A 299 -8.56 -3.49 3.68
C ARG A 299 -8.38 -4.97 3.42
N SER A 300 -9.09 -5.81 4.15
CA SER A 300 -8.87 -7.25 4.18
C SER A 300 -9.20 -7.94 2.83
N ALA A 301 -10.27 -7.53 2.15
CA ALA A 301 -10.61 -8.06 0.85
C ALA A 301 -9.70 -7.52 -0.28
N ALA A 302 -9.16 -6.30 -0.15
CA ALA A 302 -8.12 -5.82 -1.08
C ALA A 302 -6.84 -6.64 -0.95
N TYR A 303 -6.45 -7.04 0.27
CA TYR A 303 -5.32 -7.95 0.51
C TYR A 303 -5.60 -9.35 -0.06
N ALA A 304 -6.80 -9.89 0.15
CA ALA A 304 -7.21 -11.16 -0.43
C ALA A 304 -7.24 -11.11 -1.97
N ALA A 305 -7.75 -10.04 -2.57
CA ALA A 305 -7.75 -9.86 -4.01
C ALA A 305 -6.31 -9.73 -4.57
N ARG A 306 -5.38 -9.06 -3.86
CA ARG A 306 -3.95 -9.06 -4.20
C ARG A 306 -3.36 -10.46 -4.16
N TYR A 307 -3.64 -11.23 -3.12
CA TYR A 307 -3.18 -12.60 -2.98
C TYR A 307 -3.63 -13.47 -4.17
N VAL A 308 -4.91 -13.37 -4.54
CA VAL A 308 -5.45 -14.09 -5.72
C VAL A 308 -4.74 -13.65 -7.00
N ALA A 309 -4.70 -12.34 -7.29
CA ALA A 309 -4.08 -11.82 -8.51
C ALA A 309 -2.60 -12.21 -8.62
N LYS A 310 -1.86 -12.15 -7.50
CA LYS A 310 -0.45 -12.53 -7.43
C LYS A 310 -0.24 -14.01 -7.73
N ASN A 311 -1.08 -14.89 -7.18
CA ASN A 311 -1.00 -16.32 -7.43
C ASN A 311 -1.37 -16.67 -8.89
N VAL A 312 -2.34 -15.99 -9.50
CA VAL A 312 -2.67 -16.19 -10.93
C VAL A 312 -1.48 -15.87 -11.83
N VAL A 313 -0.77 -14.76 -11.56
CA VAL A 313 0.43 -14.38 -12.34
C VAL A 313 1.60 -15.31 -12.03
N ALA A 314 1.84 -15.64 -10.77
CA ALA A 314 2.90 -16.56 -10.35
C ALA A 314 2.71 -17.98 -10.92
N ALA A 315 1.45 -18.45 -11.07
CA ALA A 315 1.10 -19.69 -11.75
C ALA A 315 1.39 -19.64 -13.26
N GLY A 316 1.68 -18.46 -13.80
CA GLY A 316 1.90 -18.25 -15.23
C GLY A 316 0.62 -18.37 -16.06
N LEU A 317 -0.56 -18.20 -15.47
CA LEU A 317 -1.85 -18.19 -16.17
C LEU A 317 -2.04 -16.93 -16.99
N ALA A 318 -1.45 -15.81 -16.55
CA ALA A 318 -1.45 -14.53 -17.25
C ALA A 318 -0.18 -13.74 -16.94
N GLN A 319 0.16 -12.75 -17.77
CA GLN A 319 1.26 -11.82 -17.50
C GLN A 319 0.83 -10.69 -16.56
N ARG A 320 -0.45 -10.38 -16.53
CA ARG A 320 -1.08 -9.43 -15.60
C ARG A 320 -2.50 -9.89 -15.29
N CYS A 321 -2.92 -9.64 -14.08
CA CYS A 321 -4.23 -10.03 -13.59
C CYS A 321 -4.78 -8.97 -12.67
N GLU A 322 -6.01 -8.55 -12.91
CA GLU A 322 -6.82 -7.73 -11.99
C GLU A 322 -8.00 -8.56 -11.50
N VAL A 323 -8.22 -8.53 -10.20
CA VAL A 323 -9.35 -9.17 -9.53
C VAL A 323 -10.20 -8.10 -8.88
N GLN A 324 -11.49 -8.04 -9.23
CA GLN A 324 -12.48 -7.25 -8.51
C GLN A 324 -13.33 -8.18 -7.65
N VAL A 325 -13.54 -7.82 -6.40
CA VAL A 325 -14.52 -8.46 -5.52
C VAL A 325 -15.42 -7.39 -4.91
N ALA A 326 -16.72 -7.68 -4.80
CA ALA A 326 -17.69 -6.75 -4.22
C ALA A 326 -18.53 -7.43 -3.14
N TYR A 327 -18.87 -6.67 -2.10
CA TYR A 327 -19.66 -7.14 -0.95
C TYR A 327 -20.85 -6.23 -0.70
N ALA A 328 -21.89 -6.80 -0.10
CA ALA A 328 -22.96 -6.07 0.57
C ALA A 328 -22.73 -6.13 2.09
N ILE A 329 -23.07 -5.06 2.80
CA ILE A 329 -22.94 -5.01 4.27
C ILE A 329 -23.71 -6.16 4.91
N GLY A 330 -23.07 -6.86 5.85
CA GLY A 330 -23.69 -7.95 6.59
C GLY A 330 -23.92 -9.24 5.79
N VAL A 331 -23.38 -9.37 4.58
CA VAL A 331 -23.44 -10.59 3.76
C VAL A 331 -22.07 -11.25 3.75
N ALA A 332 -22.00 -12.56 3.97
CA ALA A 332 -20.75 -13.30 4.00
C ALA A 332 -20.21 -13.57 2.58
N HIS A 333 -21.06 -13.98 1.66
CA HIS A 333 -20.64 -14.25 0.28
C HIS A 333 -20.46 -12.97 -0.53
N PRO A 334 -19.41 -12.89 -1.38
CA PRO A 334 -19.27 -11.76 -2.31
C PRO A 334 -20.43 -11.71 -3.29
N VAL A 335 -20.94 -10.50 -3.57
CA VAL A 335 -22.01 -10.31 -4.56
C VAL A 335 -21.53 -10.41 -5.99
N SER A 336 -20.20 -10.25 -6.21
CA SER A 336 -19.55 -10.49 -7.50
C SER A 336 -18.04 -10.70 -7.34
N LEU A 337 -17.49 -11.51 -8.24
CA LEU A 337 -16.06 -11.67 -8.45
C LEU A 337 -15.79 -11.60 -9.95
N MET A 338 -14.81 -10.79 -10.35
CA MET A 338 -14.37 -10.63 -11.74
C MET A 338 -12.86 -10.82 -11.80
N VAL A 339 -12.41 -11.53 -12.81
CA VAL A 339 -10.99 -11.64 -13.17
C VAL A 339 -10.80 -11.07 -14.57
N GLU A 340 -9.82 -10.20 -14.74
CA GLU A 340 -9.43 -9.62 -16.03
C GLU A 340 -7.93 -9.79 -16.25
N THR A 341 -7.54 -10.41 -17.37
CA THR A 341 -6.13 -10.65 -17.72
C THR A 341 -5.62 -9.72 -18.82
N PHE A 342 -6.44 -8.77 -19.27
CA PHE A 342 -6.10 -7.80 -20.32
C PHE A 342 -5.60 -8.46 -21.62
N GLY A 343 -6.15 -9.61 -21.96
CA GLY A 343 -5.76 -10.38 -23.14
C GLY A 343 -4.42 -11.12 -23.01
N THR A 344 -3.81 -11.18 -21.84
CA THR A 344 -2.54 -11.89 -21.59
C THR A 344 -2.75 -13.31 -21.03
N GLY A 345 -3.99 -13.69 -20.77
CA GLY A 345 -4.35 -14.99 -20.20
C GLY A 345 -4.05 -16.15 -21.15
N LYS A 346 -3.53 -17.25 -20.61
CA LYS A 346 -3.40 -18.53 -21.34
C LYS A 346 -4.73 -19.26 -21.53
N LEU A 347 -5.70 -18.92 -20.68
CA LEU A 347 -7.10 -19.35 -20.75
C LEU A 347 -7.98 -18.11 -20.85
N SER A 348 -9.26 -18.30 -21.18
CA SER A 348 -10.23 -17.18 -21.13
C SER A 348 -10.40 -16.69 -19.69
N ASP A 349 -10.67 -15.39 -19.52
CA ASP A 349 -10.94 -14.78 -18.21
C ASP A 349 -12.05 -15.52 -17.45
N ALA A 350 -13.11 -15.94 -18.15
CA ALA A 350 -14.18 -16.75 -17.57
C ALA A 350 -13.69 -18.08 -17.00
N ARG A 351 -12.73 -18.75 -17.67
CA ARG A 351 -12.17 -20.00 -17.16
C ARG A 351 -11.25 -19.76 -15.97
N ILE A 352 -10.43 -18.70 -16.00
CA ILE A 352 -9.59 -18.32 -14.86
C ILE A 352 -10.46 -17.96 -13.66
N SER A 353 -11.56 -17.22 -13.86
CA SER A 353 -12.51 -16.88 -12.80
C SER A 353 -13.08 -18.12 -12.12
N GLN A 354 -13.49 -19.15 -12.89
CA GLN A 354 -13.98 -20.42 -12.33
C GLN A 354 -12.91 -21.15 -11.50
N ILE A 355 -11.65 -21.12 -11.93
CA ILE A 355 -10.55 -21.71 -11.18
C ILE A 355 -10.32 -20.95 -9.88
N VAL A 356 -10.32 -19.61 -9.94
CA VAL A 356 -10.18 -18.73 -8.77
C VAL A 356 -11.31 -18.99 -7.76
N GLU A 357 -12.56 -19.04 -8.22
CA GLU A 357 -13.72 -19.34 -7.36
C GLU A 357 -13.66 -20.71 -6.67
N ALA A 358 -13.02 -21.69 -7.32
CA ALA A 358 -12.84 -23.03 -6.75
C ALA A 358 -11.69 -23.12 -5.75
N GLU A 359 -10.62 -22.31 -5.93
CA GLU A 359 -9.39 -22.39 -5.14
C GLU A 359 -9.34 -21.40 -3.96
N PHE A 360 -10.11 -20.30 -4.03
CA PHE A 360 -10.09 -19.25 -3.02
C PHE A 360 -11.47 -18.99 -2.45
N ASP A 361 -11.62 -19.19 -1.16
CA ASP A 361 -12.81 -18.75 -0.45
C ASP A 361 -12.71 -17.23 -0.17
N MET A 362 -13.55 -16.47 -0.86
CA MET A 362 -13.56 -15.00 -0.74
C MET A 362 -14.55 -14.48 0.30
N ARG A 363 -15.03 -15.32 1.23
CA ARG A 363 -15.81 -14.87 2.39
C ARG A 363 -14.91 -14.18 3.41
N PRO A 364 -15.35 -13.07 4.06
CA PRO A 364 -14.52 -12.32 5.03
C PRO A 364 -13.96 -13.18 6.16
N GLY A 365 -14.72 -14.15 6.67
CA GLY A 365 -14.26 -15.10 7.68
C GLY A 365 -13.05 -15.91 7.18
N ALA A 366 -13.15 -16.44 5.96
CA ALA A 366 -12.14 -17.31 5.38
C ALA A 366 -10.80 -16.57 5.13
N PHE A 367 -10.82 -15.45 4.39
CA PHE A 367 -9.55 -14.81 4.05
C PHE A 367 -8.86 -14.12 5.24
N ARG A 368 -9.58 -13.70 6.27
CA ARG A 368 -8.96 -13.22 7.51
C ARG A 368 -8.15 -14.31 8.19
N ASP A 369 -8.63 -15.55 8.14
CA ASP A 369 -7.98 -16.71 8.76
C ASP A 369 -6.80 -17.19 7.93
N TYR A 370 -6.97 -17.50 6.63
CA TYR A 370 -5.87 -18.04 5.83
C TYR A 370 -4.76 -17.00 5.54
N LEU A 371 -5.06 -15.69 5.56
CA LEU A 371 -4.05 -14.63 5.54
C LEU A 371 -3.55 -14.24 6.94
N SER A 372 -4.06 -14.86 8.01
CA SER A 372 -3.66 -14.61 9.39
C SER A 372 -3.66 -13.11 9.76
N LEU A 373 -4.74 -12.41 9.42
CA LEU A 373 -4.83 -10.96 9.60
C LEU A 373 -5.11 -10.52 11.04
N HIS A 374 -5.37 -11.45 11.96
CA HIS A 374 -5.62 -11.16 13.38
C HIS A 374 -4.32 -10.98 14.19
N ARG A 375 -3.37 -10.21 13.65
CA ARG A 375 -2.04 -9.96 14.24
C ARG A 375 -1.69 -8.46 14.19
N PRO A 376 -0.82 -7.95 15.08
CA PRO A 376 -0.35 -6.56 15.04
C PRO A 376 0.72 -6.37 13.96
N ILE A 377 0.30 -6.32 12.68
CA ILE A 377 1.18 -6.28 11.49
C ILE A 377 0.95 -5.05 10.63
N PHE A 378 0.05 -4.15 11.04
CA PHE A 378 -0.50 -3.12 10.15
C PHE A 378 0.34 -1.84 10.10
N GLN A 379 0.94 -1.41 11.21
CA GLN A 379 1.70 -0.15 11.24
C GLN A 379 2.86 -0.13 10.23
N LYS A 380 3.50 -1.26 9.99
CA LYS A 380 4.57 -1.37 8.99
C LYS A 380 4.09 -1.35 7.54
N THR A 381 2.79 -1.55 7.29
CA THR A 381 2.21 -1.40 5.95
C THR A 381 1.98 0.06 5.58
N ALA A 382 1.87 0.93 6.55
CA ALA A 382 1.41 2.30 6.40
C ALA A 382 2.39 3.24 5.67
N ALA A 383 3.55 2.77 5.24
CA ALA A 383 4.50 3.48 4.39
C ALA A 383 5.10 2.54 3.34
N TYR A 384 5.48 3.08 2.18
CA TYR A 384 6.14 2.37 1.08
C TYR A 384 5.27 1.30 0.40
N GLY A 385 3.95 1.46 0.41
CA GLY A 385 2.96 0.57 -0.21
C GLY A 385 2.60 -0.64 0.65
N HIS A 386 1.36 -1.11 0.49
CA HIS A 386 0.84 -2.30 1.14
C HIS A 386 1.16 -3.58 0.36
N PHE A 387 1.57 -3.46 -0.90
CA PHE A 387 1.81 -4.57 -1.82
C PHE A 387 3.22 -4.55 -2.39
N GLY A 388 3.69 -5.75 -2.81
CA GLY A 388 5.00 -5.91 -3.44
C GLY A 388 6.18 -5.86 -2.47
N ARG A 389 5.99 -6.26 -1.21
CA ARG A 389 7.03 -6.26 -0.18
C ARG A 389 7.25 -7.66 0.37
N GLU A 390 8.51 -8.07 0.45
CA GLU A 390 8.94 -9.36 0.98
C GLU A 390 9.11 -9.32 2.50
N ASP A 391 8.02 -9.10 3.21
CA ASP A 391 7.96 -9.21 4.68
C ASP A 391 7.20 -10.48 5.05
N ALA A 392 7.74 -11.28 5.95
CA ALA A 392 7.13 -12.55 6.39
C ALA A 392 5.72 -12.38 6.98
N ASP A 393 5.39 -11.18 7.48
CA ASP A 393 4.06 -10.88 7.98
C ASP A 393 3.06 -10.51 6.89
N PHE A 394 3.52 -10.19 5.68
CA PHE A 394 2.66 -9.81 4.56
C PHE A 394 2.20 -11.05 3.79
N THR A 395 1.36 -11.86 4.43
CA THR A 395 0.90 -13.17 3.95
C THR A 395 0.17 -13.08 2.60
N TRP A 396 -0.41 -11.95 2.26
CA TRP A 396 -1.04 -11.70 0.96
C TRP A 396 -0.03 -11.58 -0.21
N GLU A 397 1.25 -11.56 0.10
CA GLU A 397 2.32 -11.62 -0.91
C GLU A 397 2.82 -13.06 -1.17
N SER A 398 2.29 -14.08 -0.47
CA SER A 398 2.64 -15.48 -0.71
C SER A 398 2.12 -15.97 -2.07
N THR A 399 2.87 -16.85 -2.71
CA THR A 399 2.52 -17.50 -4.00
C THR A 399 2.30 -19.00 -3.85
N ASP A 400 1.95 -19.44 -2.66
CA ASP A 400 1.78 -20.84 -2.26
C ASP A 400 0.61 -21.58 -2.95
N ARG A 401 -0.29 -20.84 -3.62
CA ARG A 401 -1.39 -21.41 -4.43
C ARG A 401 -1.07 -21.50 -5.92
N ALA A 402 0.11 -21.04 -6.36
CA ALA A 402 0.47 -20.99 -7.77
C ALA A 402 0.47 -22.38 -8.43
N ASP A 403 0.97 -23.42 -7.76
CA ASP A 403 1.00 -24.77 -8.28
C ASP A 403 -0.42 -25.36 -8.40
N ALA A 404 -1.27 -25.19 -7.38
CA ALA A 404 -2.66 -25.63 -7.42
C ALA A 404 -3.45 -24.98 -8.59
N LEU A 405 -3.26 -23.67 -8.79
CA LEU A 405 -3.86 -22.96 -9.92
C LEU A 405 -3.37 -23.49 -11.28
N ARG A 406 -2.09 -23.82 -11.39
CA ARG A 406 -1.48 -24.39 -12.60
C ARG A 406 -2.07 -25.76 -12.92
N ASP A 407 -2.21 -26.61 -11.91
CA ASP A 407 -2.80 -27.94 -12.03
C ASP A 407 -4.29 -27.87 -12.43
N ALA A 408 -5.07 -26.98 -11.77
CA ALA A 408 -6.48 -26.76 -12.10
C ALA A 408 -6.69 -26.17 -13.51
N ALA A 409 -5.68 -25.46 -14.03
CA ALA A 409 -5.66 -24.96 -15.40
C ALA A 409 -5.24 -26.01 -16.44
N GLY A 410 -4.73 -27.17 -16.03
CA GLY A 410 -4.19 -28.20 -16.92
C GLY A 410 -2.90 -27.75 -17.63
N LEU A 411 -2.14 -26.84 -17.04
CA LEU A 411 -0.84 -26.41 -17.57
C LEU A 411 0.25 -27.34 -17.01
N GLU A 412 1.09 -27.87 -17.90
CA GLU A 412 2.25 -28.65 -17.47
C GLU A 412 3.16 -27.82 -16.56
N THR A 413 3.66 -28.43 -15.48
CA THR A 413 4.71 -27.85 -14.65
C THR A 413 5.90 -27.54 -15.56
N ALA A 414 6.35 -26.28 -15.59
CA ALA A 414 7.59 -25.95 -16.26
C ALA A 414 8.69 -26.84 -15.66
N ALA A 415 9.29 -27.70 -16.48
CA ALA A 415 10.43 -28.49 -16.04
C ALA A 415 11.49 -27.52 -15.53
N ALA A 416 11.91 -27.73 -14.28
CA ALA A 416 12.90 -26.92 -13.56
C ALA A 416 14.26 -26.89 -14.26
#